data_4eaf1eb962f6a26867723e7684f96471
#
_entry.id   4eaf1eb962f6a26867723e7684f96471
#
_cell.length_a   1.000
_cell.length_b   1.000
_cell.length_c   1.000
_cell.angle_alpha   90.00
_cell.angle_beta   90.00
_cell.angle_gamma   90.00
#
_symmetry.space_group_name_H-M   'P 1'
#
loop_
_entity.id
_entity.type
_entity.pdbx_description
1 polymer ?
#
loop_
_entity_poly.entity_id
_entity_poly.type
_entity_poly.pdbx_seq_one_letter_code
_entity_poly.pdbx_strand_id
1 'polypeptide(L)'
;AIFGLYPFGKYSVLCLDLNGQYVYYYEALRDAVLGDGSIFYNWSRNLSGEFMGTIGYYTASPFMIFIMLLPESQILTAVLLMQLAKVGTAAVTFSYYIQKSKKISGLNSVVFSLLYAMMAYVMIQLIDPMWLDGVIYLPLIMLGIEYLVDYGKKLNLIIPIALMFIAHFYIGYMIGIFTAIYFIYYLFFGTLQRKRTALQMFKKIGEAIVCAVTALLSSAIMLIPMYNALGLG
;
A
#
# COMPACT_ATOMS: atom_id res chain seq x y z
N ALA A 1 14.76 -21.84 -9.03
CA ALA A 1 15.88 -22.80 -9.19
C ALA A 1 17.10 -22.18 -9.89
N ILE A 2 16.92 -21.38 -10.95
CA ILE A 2 18.05 -20.84 -11.76
C ILE A 2 18.99 -19.96 -10.92
N PHE A 3 18.47 -19.14 -10.01
CA PHE A 3 19.26 -18.24 -9.16
C PHE A 3 19.59 -18.81 -7.78
N GLY A 4 19.23 -20.06 -7.49
CA GLY A 4 19.52 -20.71 -6.23
C GLY A 4 18.94 -20.00 -4.99
N LEU A 5 17.81 -19.28 -5.14
CA LEU A 5 17.15 -18.59 -4.04
C LEU A 5 16.42 -19.56 -3.11
N TYR A 6 16.46 -19.29 -1.82
CA TYR A 6 15.71 -20.03 -0.81
C TYR A 6 14.19 -19.94 -1.09
N PRO A 7 13.36 -21.00 -0.91
CA PRO A 7 13.73 -22.32 -0.35
C PRO A 7 14.35 -23.31 -1.37
N PHE A 8 14.51 -22.95 -2.64
CA PHE A 8 14.99 -23.83 -3.70
C PHE A 8 16.52 -23.82 -3.88
N GLY A 9 17.24 -23.02 -3.08
CA GLY A 9 18.68 -22.89 -3.11
C GLY A 9 19.24 -22.27 -1.83
N LYS A 10 20.53 -21.87 -1.88
CA LYS A 10 21.28 -21.40 -0.71
C LYS A 10 21.24 -19.87 -0.51
N TYR A 11 20.82 -19.12 -1.52
CA TYR A 11 20.84 -17.66 -1.47
C TYR A 11 19.54 -17.10 -0.91
N SER A 12 19.65 -16.08 -0.05
CA SER A 12 18.52 -15.35 0.51
C SER A 12 17.99 -14.30 -0.47
N VAL A 13 16.72 -13.94 -0.34
CA VAL A 13 16.13 -12.74 -0.95
C VAL A 13 16.54 -11.46 -0.20
N LEU A 14 17.12 -11.59 0.99
CA LEU A 14 17.54 -10.47 1.80
C LEU A 14 18.78 -9.81 1.21
N CYS A 15 18.67 -8.54 0.86
CA CYS A 15 19.77 -7.70 0.42
C CYS A 15 19.59 -6.27 0.89
N LEU A 16 20.68 -5.54 1.02
CA LEU A 16 20.71 -4.13 1.46
C LEU A 16 19.83 -3.92 2.72
N ASP A 17 18.92 -2.96 2.68
CA ASP A 17 18.07 -2.57 3.82
C ASP A 17 17.12 -3.70 4.26
N LEU A 18 16.70 -4.57 3.35
CA LEU A 18 15.89 -5.73 3.71
C LEU A 18 16.64 -6.69 4.63
N ASN A 19 17.96 -6.86 4.42
CA ASN A 19 18.83 -7.68 5.27
C ASN A 19 19.32 -6.94 6.51
N GLY A 20 19.67 -5.66 6.36
CA GLY A 20 20.28 -4.89 7.45
C GLY A 20 19.29 -4.29 8.44
N GLN A 21 18.02 -4.18 8.05
CA GLN A 21 17.03 -3.41 8.81
C GLN A 21 15.65 -4.08 8.87
N TYR A 22 15.00 -4.36 7.72
CA TYR A 22 13.58 -4.69 7.71
C TYR A 22 13.26 -6.06 8.28
N VAL A 23 14.10 -7.06 8.05
CA VAL A 23 13.88 -8.41 8.60
C VAL A 23 13.79 -8.37 10.12
N TYR A 24 14.61 -7.56 10.78
CA TYR A 24 14.59 -7.40 12.24
C TYR A 24 13.33 -6.68 12.73
N TYR A 25 12.77 -5.76 11.96
CA TYR A 25 11.48 -5.14 12.29
C TYR A 25 10.32 -6.13 12.12
N TYR A 26 10.43 -7.05 11.15
CA TYR A 26 9.44 -8.12 10.98
C TYR A 26 9.47 -9.11 12.14
N GLU A 27 10.66 -9.50 12.57
CA GLU A 27 10.86 -10.32 13.77
C GLU A 27 10.30 -9.62 15.02
N ALA A 28 10.68 -8.36 15.23
CA ALA A 28 10.20 -7.57 16.37
C ALA A 28 8.66 -7.39 16.37
N LEU A 29 8.04 -7.17 15.19
CA LEU A 29 6.59 -7.13 15.10
C LEU A 29 5.96 -8.49 15.43
N ARG A 30 6.56 -9.59 14.94
CA ARG A 30 6.10 -10.95 15.26
C ARG A 30 6.13 -11.20 16.76
N ASP A 31 7.23 -10.87 17.43
CA ASP A 31 7.38 -10.99 18.88
C ASP A 31 6.38 -10.12 19.64
N ALA A 32 6.10 -8.92 19.15
CA ALA A 32 5.13 -8.03 19.76
C ALA A 32 3.68 -8.53 19.63
N VAL A 33 3.35 -9.31 18.59
CA VAL A 33 1.99 -9.79 18.32
C VAL A 33 1.76 -11.20 18.81
N LEU A 34 2.75 -12.09 18.70
CA LEU A 34 2.63 -13.53 18.98
C LEU A 34 3.42 -14.00 20.21
N GLY A 35 4.35 -13.18 20.73
CA GLY A 35 5.21 -13.46 21.86
C GLY A 35 4.94 -12.54 23.05
N ASP A 36 5.97 -12.31 23.84
CA ASP A 36 5.93 -11.49 25.08
C ASP A 36 6.32 -10.02 24.81
N GLY A 37 6.46 -9.60 23.57
CA GLY A 37 6.83 -8.24 23.17
C GLY A 37 5.70 -7.25 23.32
N SER A 38 5.99 -5.95 23.06
CA SER A 38 5.02 -4.87 23.08
C SER A 38 4.98 -4.14 21.75
N ILE A 39 3.78 -3.83 21.26
CA ILE A 39 3.57 -2.99 20.09
C ILE A 39 3.90 -1.51 20.36
N PHE A 40 3.97 -1.09 21.62
CA PHE A 40 4.24 0.30 22.00
C PHE A 40 5.72 0.57 22.22
N TYR A 41 6.49 -0.43 22.66
CA TYR A 41 7.87 -0.26 23.07
C TYR A 41 8.72 -1.48 22.73
N ASN A 42 9.90 -1.24 22.15
CA ASN A 42 10.86 -2.29 21.80
C ASN A 42 12.21 -2.02 22.47
N TRP A 43 12.67 -3.02 23.25
CA TRP A 43 13.95 -2.97 23.98
C TRP A 43 15.15 -3.18 23.07
N SER A 44 14.98 -3.86 21.93
CA SER A 44 16.06 -4.20 21.00
C SER A 44 16.34 -3.11 19.97
N ARG A 45 15.55 -2.03 19.94
CA ARG A 45 15.75 -0.92 19.01
C ARG A 45 16.75 0.09 19.57
N ASN A 46 17.97 0.13 19.00
CA ASN A 46 19.05 1.02 19.46
C ASN A 46 19.28 0.91 20.98
N LEU A 47 18.98 1.97 21.73
CA LEU A 47 19.01 2.02 23.20
C LEU A 47 17.63 1.78 23.83
N SER A 48 16.72 1.10 23.11
CA SER A 48 15.28 0.99 23.40
C SER A 48 14.46 2.21 22.96
N GLY A 49 13.17 2.02 22.64
CA GLY A 49 12.33 3.14 22.25
C GLY A 49 10.92 2.78 21.83
N GLU A 50 10.20 3.80 21.46
CA GLU A 50 8.86 3.74 20.92
C GLU A 50 8.85 2.88 19.64
N PHE A 51 7.88 1.94 19.54
CA PHE A 51 7.82 0.98 18.43
C PHE A 51 6.66 1.26 17.44
N MET A 52 5.64 2.01 17.84
CA MET A 52 4.50 2.32 16.98
C MET A 52 4.89 3.08 15.72
N GLY A 53 5.86 4.00 15.81
CA GLY A 53 6.38 4.70 14.65
C GLY A 53 7.04 3.76 13.65
N THR A 54 7.80 2.77 14.14
CA THR A 54 8.40 1.73 13.30
C THR A 54 7.33 0.84 12.66
N ILE A 55 6.30 0.44 13.44
CA ILE A 55 5.19 -0.35 12.92
C ILE A 55 4.52 0.38 11.76
N GLY A 56 4.11 1.62 11.96
CA GLY A 56 3.37 2.37 10.94
C GLY A 56 4.19 2.75 9.71
N TYR A 57 5.52 2.82 9.82
CA TYR A 57 6.38 3.09 8.67
C TYR A 57 6.79 1.81 7.92
N TYR A 58 7.17 0.75 8.64
CA TYR A 58 7.79 -0.43 8.02
C TYR A 58 6.88 -1.66 7.93
N THR A 59 5.94 -1.83 8.88
CA THR A 59 5.30 -3.12 9.10
C THR A 59 3.77 -3.10 9.16
N ALA A 60 3.12 -1.96 8.96
CA ALA A 60 1.65 -1.86 9.02
C ALA A 60 0.93 -2.44 7.79
N SER A 61 1.67 -2.97 6.81
CA SER A 61 1.11 -3.59 5.62
C SER A 61 0.29 -4.84 5.96
N PRO A 62 -0.89 -5.06 5.35
CA PRO A 62 -1.67 -6.28 5.56
C PRO A 62 -0.93 -7.56 5.13
N PHE A 63 0.09 -7.43 4.29
CA PHE A 63 0.93 -8.55 3.85
C PHE A 63 1.88 -9.06 4.93
N MET A 64 2.00 -8.37 6.08
CA MET A 64 2.69 -8.89 7.26
C MET A 64 2.07 -10.19 7.78
N ILE A 65 0.86 -10.53 7.35
CA ILE A 65 0.24 -11.82 7.67
C ILE A 65 1.14 -13.01 7.31
N PHE A 66 1.95 -12.94 6.25
CA PHE A 66 2.89 -14.00 5.90
C PHE A 66 4.00 -14.17 6.96
N ILE A 67 4.44 -13.06 7.57
CA ILE A 67 5.42 -13.06 8.66
C ILE A 67 4.81 -13.68 9.93
N MET A 68 3.50 -13.46 10.16
CA MET A 68 2.81 -14.00 11.34
C MET A 68 2.49 -15.48 11.20
N LEU A 69 2.17 -15.95 9.99
CA LEU A 69 1.71 -17.33 9.75
C LEU A 69 2.86 -18.35 9.77
N LEU A 70 4.09 -17.97 9.41
CA LEU A 70 5.22 -18.89 9.38
C LEU A 70 6.04 -18.80 10.66
N PRO A 71 6.70 -19.90 11.09
CA PRO A 71 7.61 -19.86 12.22
C PRO A 71 8.84 -18.98 11.93
N GLU A 72 9.47 -18.46 12.98
CA GLU A 72 10.64 -17.56 12.88
C GLU A 72 11.78 -18.20 12.07
N SER A 73 12.02 -19.49 12.24
CA SER A 73 13.02 -20.24 11.44
C SER A 73 12.78 -20.22 9.93
N GLN A 74 11.58 -19.81 9.47
CA GLN A 74 11.20 -19.71 8.07
C GLN A 74 10.97 -18.26 7.61
N ILE A 75 11.54 -17.27 8.30
CA ILE A 75 11.33 -15.85 7.99
C ILE A 75 11.75 -15.50 6.56
N LEU A 76 12.77 -16.14 6.02
CA LEU A 76 13.19 -15.96 4.62
C LEU A 76 12.10 -16.38 3.63
N THR A 77 11.42 -17.50 3.91
CA THR A 77 10.28 -17.95 3.12
C THR A 77 9.10 -16.99 3.26
N ALA A 78 8.83 -16.51 4.48
CA ALA A 78 7.76 -15.56 4.74
C ALA A 78 7.95 -14.25 3.96
N VAL A 79 9.17 -13.69 3.96
CA VAL A 79 9.52 -12.48 3.21
C VAL A 79 9.35 -12.71 1.70
N LEU A 80 9.84 -13.84 1.16
CA LEU A 80 9.66 -14.18 -0.26
C LEU A 80 8.17 -14.27 -0.63
N LEU A 81 7.37 -14.97 0.17
CA LEU A 81 5.93 -15.10 -0.07
C LEU A 81 5.21 -13.75 0.00
N MET A 82 5.59 -12.91 0.94
CA MET A 82 5.08 -11.54 1.06
C MET A 82 5.39 -10.72 -0.20
N GLN A 83 6.62 -10.75 -0.69
CA GLN A 83 7.02 -10.04 -1.92
C GLN A 83 6.23 -10.54 -3.13
N LEU A 84 6.15 -11.87 -3.31
CA LEU A 84 5.38 -12.48 -4.42
C LEU A 84 3.88 -12.12 -4.33
N ALA A 85 3.31 -12.14 -3.14
CA ALA A 85 1.92 -11.77 -2.93
C ALA A 85 1.67 -10.28 -3.25
N LYS A 86 2.58 -9.37 -2.87
CA LYS A 86 2.48 -7.95 -3.21
C LYS A 86 2.53 -7.72 -4.73
N VAL A 87 3.50 -8.32 -5.42
CA VAL A 87 3.62 -8.23 -6.89
C VAL A 87 2.37 -8.81 -7.58
N GLY A 88 1.92 -9.98 -7.14
CA GLY A 88 0.70 -10.61 -7.67
C GLY A 88 -0.55 -9.74 -7.44
N THR A 89 -0.69 -9.17 -6.24
CA THR A 89 -1.82 -8.29 -5.93
C THR A 89 -1.77 -7.00 -6.73
N ALA A 90 -0.59 -6.42 -6.97
CA ALA A 90 -0.43 -5.26 -7.86
C ALA A 90 -0.92 -5.56 -9.29
N ALA A 91 -0.61 -6.75 -9.82
CA ALA A 91 -1.14 -7.20 -11.12
C ALA A 91 -2.68 -7.29 -11.11
N VAL A 92 -3.24 -7.88 -10.06
CA VAL A 92 -4.70 -8.06 -9.92
C VAL A 92 -5.42 -6.71 -9.80
N THR A 93 -4.94 -5.79 -8.96
CA THR A 93 -5.58 -4.48 -8.78
C THR A 93 -5.51 -3.64 -10.04
N PHE A 94 -4.39 -3.68 -10.77
CA PHE A 94 -4.26 -3.00 -12.05
C PHE A 94 -5.15 -3.64 -13.12
N SER A 95 -5.21 -4.97 -13.21
CA SER A 95 -6.14 -5.69 -14.10
C SER A 95 -7.58 -5.26 -13.85
N TYR A 96 -7.99 -5.21 -12.58
CA TYR A 96 -9.33 -4.77 -12.20
C TYR A 96 -9.59 -3.32 -12.64
N TYR A 97 -8.64 -2.42 -12.44
CA TYR A 97 -8.72 -1.03 -12.87
C TYR A 97 -8.94 -0.92 -14.38
N ILE A 98 -8.06 -1.53 -15.20
CA ILE A 98 -8.16 -1.37 -16.66
C ILE A 98 -9.41 -2.02 -17.25
N GLN A 99 -9.87 -3.14 -16.65
CA GLN A 99 -11.13 -3.77 -17.07
C GLN A 99 -12.35 -2.88 -16.76
N LYS A 100 -12.39 -2.24 -15.58
CA LYS A 100 -13.52 -1.40 -15.18
C LYS A 100 -13.49 -0.01 -15.82
N SER A 101 -12.33 0.62 -15.87
CA SER A 101 -12.13 1.98 -16.36
C SER A 101 -11.98 2.01 -17.90
N LYS A 102 -11.08 1.21 -18.45
CA LYS A 102 -10.69 1.27 -19.87
C LYS A 102 -11.38 0.23 -20.74
N LYS A 103 -12.17 -0.68 -20.13
CA LYS A 103 -12.88 -1.78 -20.82
C LYS A 103 -11.93 -2.75 -21.55
N ILE A 104 -10.66 -2.79 -21.16
CA ILE A 104 -9.68 -3.73 -21.68
C ILE A 104 -9.85 -5.06 -20.96
N SER A 105 -10.09 -6.14 -21.67
CA SER A 105 -10.34 -7.47 -21.11
C SER A 105 -9.54 -8.56 -21.84
N GLY A 106 -9.66 -9.79 -21.38
CA GLY A 106 -8.98 -10.96 -21.97
C GLY A 106 -7.47 -10.87 -21.85
N LEU A 107 -6.75 -11.38 -22.84
CA LEU A 107 -5.30 -11.47 -22.85
C LEU A 107 -4.62 -10.09 -22.70
N ASN A 108 -5.17 -9.05 -23.32
CA ASN A 108 -4.63 -7.69 -23.21
C ASN A 108 -4.61 -7.20 -21.76
N SER A 109 -5.66 -7.50 -20.99
CA SER A 109 -5.67 -7.17 -19.56
C SER A 109 -4.55 -7.87 -18.79
N VAL A 110 -4.30 -9.14 -19.09
CA VAL A 110 -3.21 -9.91 -18.46
C VAL A 110 -1.85 -9.31 -18.80
N VAL A 111 -1.60 -9.05 -20.09
CA VAL A 111 -0.32 -8.47 -20.55
C VAL A 111 -0.03 -7.13 -19.89
N PHE A 112 -0.98 -6.19 -19.92
CA PHE A 112 -0.79 -4.88 -19.28
C PHE A 112 -0.62 -4.98 -17.77
N SER A 113 -1.30 -5.92 -17.13
CA SER A 113 -1.17 -6.14 -15.68
C SER A 113 0.19 -6.70 -15.29
N LEU A 114 0.73 -7.61 -16.11
CA LEU A 114 2.09 -8.11 -15.93
C LEU A 114 3.13 -7.01 -16.14
N LEU A 115 2.98 -6.18 -17.18
CA LEU A 115 3.87 -5.03 -17.41
C LEU A 115 3.86 -4.06 -16.24
N TYR A 116 2.68 -3.79 -15.67
CA TYR A 116 2.55 -2.95 -14.47
C TYR A 116 3.24 -3.57 -13.25
N ALA A 117 2.96 -4.82 -12.97
CA ALA A 117 3.49 -5.52 -11.80
C ALA A 117 5.00 -5.80 -11.88
N MET A 118 5.56 -5.86 -13.10
CA MET A 118 6.97 -6.12 -13.35
C MET A 118 7.74 -4.89 -13.83
N MET A 119 7.18 -3.69 -13.67
CA MET A 119 7.91 -2.46 -14.01
C MET A 119 9.16 -2.30 -13.15
N ALA A 120 10.15 -1.58 -13.67
CA ALA A 120 11.45 -1.39 -13.00
C ALA A 120 11.33 -0.91 -11.54
N TYR A 121 10.39 0.00 -11.26
CA TYR A 121 10.12 0.47 -9.90
C TYR A 121 9.77 -0.70 -8.95
N VAL A 122 8.85 -1.58 -9.35
CA VAL A 122 8.44 -2.73 -8.51
C VAL A 122 9.61 -3.68 -8.28
N MET A 123 10.40 -3.95 -9.32
CA MET A 123 11.54 -4.85 -9.22
C MET A 123 12.65 -4.30 -8.30
N ILE A 124 12.92 -3.00 -8.39
CA ILE A 124 13.89 -2.33 -7.51
C ILE A 124 13.36 -2.31 -6.08
N GLN A 125 12.09 -1.98 -5.87
CA GLN A 125 11.51 -1.84 -4.53
C GLN A 125 11.16 -3.19 -3.86
N LEU A 126 11.55 -4.32 -4.44
CA LEU A 126 11.55 -5.59 -3.69
C LEU A 126 12.50 -5.57 -2.49
N ILE A 127 13.53 -4.72 -2.50
CA ILE A 127 14.41 -4.50 -1.35
C ILE A 127 13.74 -3.67 -0.24
N ASP A 128 12.74 -2.85 -0.61
CA ASP A 128 11.93 -1.99 0.27
C ASP A 128 10.44 -2.33 0.15
N PRO A 129 10.00 -3.55 0.57
CA PRO A 129 8.66 -4.07 0.24
C PRO A 129 7.51 -3.22 0.75
N MET A 130 7.74 -2.37 1.74
CA MET A 130 6.74 -1.45 2.30
C MET A 130 6.21 -0.45 1.25
N TRP A 131 7.02 -0.07 0.26
CA TRP A 131 6.62 0.90 -0.77
C TRP A 131 5.72 0.28 -1.83
N LEU A 132 5.70 -1.05 -1.95
CA LEU A 132 4.86 -1.77 -2.91
C LEU A 132 3.36 -1.66 -2.60
N ASP A 133 2.99 -1.35 -1.35
CA ASP A 133 1.58 -1.09 -1.01
C ASP A 133 1.01 0.08 -1.83
N GLY A 134 1.84 1.11 -2.11
CA GLY A 134 1.45 2.20 -3.00
C GLY A 134 1.08 1.75 -4.41
N VAL A 135 1.85 0.81 -4.96
CA VAL A 135 1.59 0.22 -6.28
C VAL A 135 0.29 -0.57 -6.29
N ILE A 136 -0.02 -1.25 -5.18
CA ILE A 136 -1.25 -2.04 -5.03
C ILE A 136 -2.50 -1.15 -4.95
N TYR A 137 -2.45 -0.09 -4.13
CA TYR A 137 -3.64 0.74 -3.87
C TYR A 137 -3.87 1.82 -4.93
N LEU A 138 -2.83 2.29 -5.64
CA LEU A 138 -2.95 3.35 -6.64
C LEU A 138 -4.01 3.07 -7.71
N PRO A 139 -4.08 1.90 -8.37
CA PRO A 139 -5.12 1.61 -9.36
C PRO A 139 -6.54 1.63 -8.77
N LEU A 140 -6.70 1.18 -7.53
CA LEU A 140 -7.98 1.18 -6.84
C LEU A 140 -8.44 2.60 -6.49
N ILE A 141 -7.51 3.48 -6.09
CA ILE A 141 -7.77 4.88 -5.80
C ILE A 141 -8.18 5.60 -7.09
N MET A 142 -7.48 5.38 -8.20
CA MET A 142 -7.85 5.95 -9.50
C MET A 142 -9.25 5.52 -9.92
N LEU A 143 -9.58 4.23 -9.80
CA LEU A 143 -10.93 3.73 -10.07
C LEU A 143 -11.97 4.34 -9.11
N GLY A 144 -11.61 4.53 -7.85
CA GLY A 144 -12.44 5.18 -6.85
C GLY A 144 -12.80 6.61 -7.21
N ILE A 145 -11.84 7.37 -7.75
CA ILE A 145 -12.06 8.74 -8.27
C ILE A 145 -13.05 8.71 -9.43
N GLU A 146 -12.84 7.83 -10.40
CA GLU A 146 -13.72 7.68 -11.55
C GLU A 146 -15.15 7.34 -11.09
N TYR A 147 -15.29 6.40 -10.13
CA TYR A 147 -16.59 6.01 -9.58
C TYR A 147 -17.27 7.10 -8.75
N LEU A 148 -16.50 7.91 -8.03
CA LEU A 148 -17.04 9.06 -7.31
C LEU A 148 -17.59 10.11 -8.28
N VAL A 149 -16.81 10.45 -9.30
CA VAL A 149 -17.15 11.50 -10.26
C VAL A 149 -18.33 11.10 -11.13
N ASP A 150 -18.35 9.87 -11.65
CA ASP A 150 -19.34 9.42 -12.62
C ASP A 150 -20.62 8.86 -11.97
N TYR A 151 -20.49 8.15 -10.87
CA TYR A 151 -21.58 7.40 -10.25
C TYR A 151 -21.90 7.81 -8.81
N GLY A 152 -21.11 8.71 -8.20
CA GLY A 152 -21.29 9.14 -6.80
C GLY A 152 -20.93 8.06 -5.77
N LYS A 153 -20.18 7.02 -6.14
CA LYS A 153 -19.81 5.89 -5.28
C LYS A 153 -18.64 6.25 -4.37
N LYS A 154 -18.93 6.74 -3.18
CA LYS A 154 -17.94 7.28 -2.22
C LYS A 154 -17.04 6.20 -1.62
N LEU A 155 -17.58 5.04 -1.23
CA LEU A 155 -16.83 3.98 -0.56
C LEU A 155 -15.69 3.42 -1.42
N ASN A 156 -15.86 3.41 -2.74
CA ASN A 156 -14.82 2.98 -3.67
C ASN A 156 -13.55 3.86 -3.64
N LEU A 157 -13.67 5.09 -3.15
CA LEU A 157 -12.53 5.99 -2.94
C LEU A 157 -12.05 5.96 -1.48
N ILE A 158 -12.98 5.97 -0.52
CA ILE A 158 -12.66 6.01 0.92
C ILE A 158 -11.84 4.80 1.33
N ILE A 159 -12.28 3.58 0.97
CA ILE A 159 -11.63 2.34 1.42
C ILE A 159 -10.18 2.24 0.96
N PRO A 160 -9.85 2.35 -0.34
CA PRO A 160 -8.45 2.21 -0.76
C PRO A 160 -7.54 3.34 -0.25
N ILE A 161 -8.04 4.57 -0.07
CA ILE A 161 -7.25 5.64 0.56
C ILE A 161 -6.99 5.30 2.04
N ALA A 162 -8.01 4.89 2.79
CA ALA A 162 -7.84 4.55 4.20
C ALA A 162 -6.85 3.39 4.39
N LEU A 163 -6.98 2.32 3.59
CA LEU A 163 -6.05 1.19 3.62
C LEU A 163 -4.63 1.59 3.25
N MET A 164 -4.47 2.49 2.28
CA MET A 164 -3.15 3.01 1.90
C MET A 164 -2.49 3.77 3.07
N PHE A 165 -3.22 4.66 3.75
CA PHE A 165 -2.69 5.41 4.89
C PHE A 165 -2.42 4.52 6.12
N ILE A 166 -3.20 3.45 6.31
CA ILE A 166 -2.93 2.45 7.34
C ILE A 166 -1.66 1.67 7.00
N ALA A 167 -1.52 1.21 5.75
CA ALA A 167 -0.40 0.38 5.34
C ALA A 167 0.94 1.15 5.31
N HIS A 168 0.92 2.41 4.84
CA HIS A 168 2.12 3.23 4.76
C HIS A 168 1.78 4.72 4.59
N PHE A 169 1.89 5.50 5.65
CA PHE A 169 1.48 6.91 5.65
C PHE A 169 2.28 7.79 4.67
N TYR A 170 3.60 7.58 4.55
CA TYR A 170 4.48 8.41 3.71
C TYR A 170 4.13 8.25 2.21
N ILE A 171 4.00 7.03 1.73
CA ILE A 171 3.54 6.77 0.36
C ILE A 171 2.07 7.20 0.20
N GLY A 172 1.24 7.01 1.24
CA GLY A 172 -0.13 7.52 1.27
C GLY A 172 -0.20 9.03 1.03
N TYR A 173 0.72 9.81 1.62
CA TYR A 173 0.83 11.24 1.38
C TYR A 173 1.17 11.57 -0.08
N MET A 174 2.16 10.90 -0.66
CA MET A 174 2.52 11.09 -2.08
C MET A 174 1.36 10.74 -3.02
N ILE A 175 0.69 9.59 -2.78
CA ILE A 175 -0.49 9.17 -3.53
C ILE A 175 -1.65 10.14 -3.30
N GLY A 176 -1.80 10.71 -2.11
CA GLY A 176 -2.79 11.74 -1.81
C GLY A 176 -2.65 12.98 -2.68
N ILE A 177 -1.42 13.47 -2.88
CA ILE A 177 -1.15 14.58 -3.80
C ILE A 177 -1.53 14.18 -5.24
N PHE A 178 -1.09 13.02 -5.70
CA PHE A 178 -1.46 12.51 -7.03
C PHE A 178 -2.98 12.35 -7.19
N THR A 179 -3.66 11.87 -6.14
CA THR A 179 -5.12 11.70 -6.10
C THR A 179 -5.84 13.02 -6.34
N ALA A 180 -5.38 14.11 -5.70
CA ALA A 180 -5.94 15.45 -5.90
C ALA A 180 -5.75 15.93 -7.34
N ILE A 181 -4.57 15.76 -7.91
CA ILE A 181 -4.26 16.12 -9.29
C ILE A 181 -5.11 15.30 -10.28
N TYR A 182 -5.17 13.97 -10.06
CA TYR A 182 -5.96 13.09 -10.93
C TYR A 182 -7.46 13.35 -10.82
N PHE A 183 -7.96 13.68 -9.62
CA PHE A 183 -9.36 14.07 -9.42
C PHE A 183 -9.71 15.32 -10.23
N ILE A 184 -8.88 16.36 -10.18
CA ILE A 184 -9.08 17.58 -10.95
C ILE A 184 -9.05 17.25 -12.46
N TYR A 185 -8.04 16.52 -12.91
CA TYR A 185 -7.96 16.08 -14.30
C TYR A 185 -9.22 15.32 -14.74
N TYR A 186 -9.66 14.32 -13.96
CA TYR A 186 -10.80 13.50 -14.31
C TYR A 186 -12.12 14.25 -14.25
N LEU A 187 -12.25 15.22 -13.34
CA LEU A 187 -13.43 16.08 -13.25
C LEU A 187 -13.67 16.89 -14.54
N PHE A 188 -12.59 17.37 -15.18
CA PHE A 188 -12.66 18.20 -16.38
C PHE A 188 -12.60 17.38 -17.69
N PHE A 189 -11.83 16.32 -17.71
CA PHE A 189 -11.49 15.56 -18.94
C PHE A 189 -11.95 14.10 -18.91
N GLY A 190 -12.70 13.68 -17.88
CA GLY A 190 -13.14 12.28 -17.73
C GLY A 190 -14.00 11.77 -18.88
N THR A 191 -14.01 10.44 -19.02
CA THR A 191 -14.55 9.72 -20.19
C THR A 191 -16.05 9.93 -20.44
N LEU A 192 -16.83 10.12 -19.38
CA LEU A 192 -18.24 10.47 -19.51
C LEU A 192 -18.36 12.00 -19.65
N GLN A 193 -18.15 12.49 -20.87
CA GLN A 193 -18.30 13.94 -21.21
C GLN A 193 -19.74 14.44 -21.01
N ARG A 194 -20.28 14.31 -19.79
CA ARG A 194 -21.42 15.09 -19.39
C ARG A 194 -20.95 16.51 -19.16
N LYS A 195 -21.47 17.46 -19.93
CA LYS A 195 -21.35 18.90 -19.61
C LYS A 195 -21.89 19.12 -18.22
N ARG A 196 -21.00 19.14 -17.22
CA ARG A 196 -21.38 19.39 -15.83
C ARG A 196 -21.54 20.89 -15.63
N THR A 197 -22.59 21.31 -14.94
CA THR A 197 -22.73 22.69 -14.51
C THR A 197 -21.71 23.01 -13.42
N ALA A 198 -21.36 24.28 -13.25
CA ALA A 198 -20.45 24.72 -12.18
C ALA A 198 -20.91 24.20 -10.80
N LEU A 199 -22.20 24.24 -10.53
CA LEU A 199 -22.78 23.72 -9.27
C LEU A 199 -22.53 22.23 -9.07
N GLN A 200 -22.65 21.43 -10.14
CA GLN A 200 -22.33 19.98 -10.08
C GLN A 200 -20.84 19.72 -9.83
N MET A 201 -19.97 20.55 -10.40
CA MET A 201 -18.52 20.45 -10.15
C MET A 201 -18.18 20.78 -8.70
N PHE A 202 -18.72 21.87 -8.16
CA PHE A 202 -18.54 22.22 -6.73
C PHE A 202 -19.06 21.12 -5.80
N LYS A 203 -20.21 20.53 -6.13
CA LYS A 203 -20.73 19.39 -5.36
C LYS A 203 -19.75 18.21 -5.38
N LYS A 204 -19.15 17.87 -6.54
CA LYS A 204 -18.17 16.78 -6.64
C LYS A 204 -16.88 17.07 -5.88
N ILE A 205 -16.43 18.29 -5.85
CA ILE A 205 -15.30 18.73 -5.02
C ILE A 205 -15.64 18.53 -3.54
N GLY A 206 -16.79 18.97 -3.09
CA GLY A 206 -17.26 18.74 -1.71
C GLY A 206 -17.35 17.25 -1.35
N GLU A 207 -17.89 16.41 -2.25
CA GLU A 207 -17.94 14.97 -2.07
C GLU A 207 -16.53 14.34 -1.95
N ALA A 208 -15.56 14.80 -2.77
CA ALA A 208 -14.18 14.32 -2.72
C ALA A 208 -13.48 14.72 -1.41
N ILE A 209 -13.68 15.95 -0.93
CA ILE A 209 -13.15 16.40 0.37
C ILE A 209 -13.73 15.55 1.51
N VAL A 210 -15.04 15.30 1.51
CA VAL A 210 -15.68 14.42 2.51
C VAL A 210 -15.07 13.02 2.46
N CYS A 211 -14.87 12.46 1.26
CA CYS A 211 -14.23 11.14 1.12
C CYS A 211 -12.80 11.14 1.68
N ALA A 212 -11.99 12.14 1.36
CA ALA A 212 -10.62 12.26 1.84
C ALA A 212 -10.55 12.38 3.37
N VAL A 213 -11.38 13.27 3.95
CA VAL A 213 -11.46 13.44 5.41
C VAL A 213 -11.93 12.15 6.10
N THR A 214 -12.96 11.48 5.56
CA THR A 214 -13.43 10.21 6.11
C THR A 214 -12.36 9.13 6.05
N ALA A 215 -11.61 9.03 4.96
CA ALA A 215 -10.52 8.08 4.82
C ALA A 215 -9.40 8.35 5.83
N LEU A 216 -8.98 9.60 6.00
CA LEU A 216 -7.97 10.01 6.99
C LEU A 216 -8.44 9.74 8.43
N LEU A 217 -9.68 10.05 8.76
CA LEU A 217 -10.26 9.73 10.07
C LEU A 217 -10.32 8.22 10.31
N SER A 218 -10.64 7.43 9.30
CA SER A 218 -10.64 5.96 9.41
C SER A 218 -9.23 5.38 9.61
N SER A 219 -8.19 6.06 9.13
CA SER A 219 -6.78 5.68 9.32
C SER A 219 -6.14 6.32 10.54
N ALA A 220 -6.87 7.11 11.33
CA ALA A 220 -6.35 7.83 12.50
C ALA A 220 -5.74 6.90 13.56
N ILE A 221 -6.21 5.65 13.64
CA ILE A 221 -5.65 4.62 14.53
C ILE A 221 -4.14 4.40 14.30
N MET A 222 -3.67 4.59 13.07
CA MET A 222 -2.25 4.52 12.73
C MET A 222 -1.61 5.91 12.64
N LEU A 223 -2.31 6.90 12.09
CA LEU A 223 -1.74 8.23 11.84
C LEU A 223 -1.45 9.01 13.13
N ILE A 224 -2.28 8.88 14.17
CA ILE A 224 -2.07 9.61 15.44
C ILE A 224 -0.83 9.11 16.17
N PRO A 225 -0.63 7.80 16.42
CA PRO A 225 0.61 7.30 17.01
C PRO A 225 1.86 7.67 16.20
N MET A 226 1.76 7.63 14.88
CA MET A 226 2.86 7.99 13.99
C MET A 226 3.25 9.47 14.10
N TYR A 227 2.26 10.36 14.13
CA TYR A 227 2.50 11.79 14.31
C TYR A 227 3.19 12.08 15.65
N ASN A 228 2.75 11.40 16.72
CA ASN A 228 3.38 11.53 18.03
C ASN A 228 4.82 10.99 18.02
N ALA A 229 5.06 9.84 17.38
CA ALA A 229 6.39 9.26 17.25
C ALA A 229 7.38 10.18 16.51
N LEU A 230 6.92 10.85 15.45
CA LEU A 230 7.72 11.81 14.69
C LEU A 230 8.01 13.11 15.46
N GLY A 231 7.13 13.49 16.40
CA GLY A 231 7.30 14.68 17.23
C GLY A 231 8.18 14.46 18.47
N LEU A 232 8.48 13.21 18.82
CA LEU A 232 9.27 12.82 19.98
C LEU A 232 10.72 12.43 19.60
N GLY A 233 11.08 12.46 18.31
CA GLY A 233 12.39 12.07 17.76
C GLY A 233 13.33 13.24 17.47
#